data_82c7eec578a71d7c9edb26d488109ea9
#
_entry.id   82c7eec578a71d7c9edb26d488109ea9
#
_cell.length_a   1.000
_cell.length_b   1.000
_cell.length_c   1.000
_cell.angle_alpha   90.00
_cell.angle_beta   90.00
_cell.angle_gamma   90.00
#
_symmetry.space_group_name_H-M   'P 1'
#
loop_
_entity.id
_entity.type
_entity.pdbx_description
1 polymer ?
#
loop_
_entity_poly.entity_id
_entity_poly.type
_entity_poly.pdbx_seq_one_letter_code
_entity_poly.pdbx_strand_id
1 'polypeptide(L)'
;AQTASTGFHCCENPLECLTYYGWNGSNVFYAVEVAGDVDEDDVSRICCTKIRLLKQLDLQSFILASAQYLLKHPKVPCRKVHEDKSSVTGRESFVFVRGKDPCGAGKKGDYVVLLQEAADSKEIQALQLIHIDGKKYVPMVYYDIDRRAVE
;
A
#
# COMPACT_ATOMS: atom_id res chain seq x y z
N ALA A 1 4.57 -12.89 -24.22
CA ALA A 1 4.35 -13.93 -23.22
C ALA A 1 3.02 -13.72 -22.53
N GLN A 2 2.36 -14.77 -22.14
CA GLN A 2 1.09 -14.70 -21.43
C GLN A 2 1.31 -14.94 -19.96
N THR A 3 0.78 -14.06 -19.10
CA THR A 3 0.58 -14.42 -17.71
C THR A 3 -0.48 -15.51 -17.71
N ALA A 4 -0.04 -16.73 -17.75
CA ALA A 4 -0.89 -17.87 -18.01
C ALA A 4 -1.93 -18.08 -16.91
N SER A 5 -3.01 -18.73 -17.26
CA SER A 5 -3.98 -19.26 -16.29
C SER A 5 -3.39 -20.38 -15.43
N THR A 6 -2.21 -20.90 -15.79
CA THR A 6 -1.49 -21.95 -15.07
C THR A 6 -0.23 -21.35 -14.44
N GLY A 7 0.17 -21.86 -13.27
CA GLY A 7 1.30 -21.38 -12.50
C GLY A 7 0.90 -20.49 -11.33
N PHE A 8 1.90 -19.98 -10.64
CA PHE A 8 1.71 -19.10 -9.49
C PHE A 8 1.74 -17.64 -9.93
N HIS A 9 0.89 -16.84 -9.31
CA HIS A 9 0.78 -15.40 -9.58
C HIS A 9 1.12 -14.61 -8.33
N CYS A 10 1.90 -13.54 -8.50
CA CYS A 10 2.21 -12.60 -7.43
C CYS A 10 2.39 -11.20 -8.01
N CYS A 11 2.61 -10.23 -7.15
CA CYS A 11 2.81 -8.83 -7.54
C CYS A 11 4.08 -8.30 -6.89
N GLU A 12 4.83 -7.49 -7.64
CA GLU A 12 5.99 -6.79 -7.11
C GLU A 12 5.55 -5.66 -6.18
N ASN A 13 4.54 -4.89 -6.59
CA ASN A 13 3.92 -3.89 -5.74
C ASN A 13 2.85 -4.54 -4.87
N PRO A 14 3.02 -4.60 -3.53
CA PRO A 14 2.03 -5.26 -2.67
C PRO A 14 0.61 -4.71 -2.81
N LEU A 15 0.46 -3.40 -3.02
CA LEU A 15 -0.86 -2.78 -3.16
C LEU A 15 -1.61 -3.27 -4.39
N GLU A 16 -0.92 -3.72 -5.42
CA GLU A 16 -1.57 -4.26 -6.63
C GLU A 16 -2.24 -5.61 -6.36
N CYS A 17 -1.82 -6.34 -5.33
CA CYS A 17 -2.51 -7.56 -4.91
C CYS A 17 -3.95 -7.26 -4.51
N LEU A 18 -4.23 -6.07 -3.99
CA LEU A 18 -5.57 -5.66 -3.56
C LEU A 18 -6.54 -5.47 -4.73
N THR A 19 -6.04 -5.41 -5.95
CA THR A 19 -6.87 -5.43 -7.16
C THR A 19 -7.56 -6.78 -7.33
N TYR A 20 -6.93 -7.84 -6.85
CA TYR A 20 -7.40 -9.21 -6.99
C TYR A 20 -8.01 -9.76 -5.71
N TYR A 21 -7.40 -9.48 -4.56
CA TYR A 21 -7.80 -10.01 -3.27
C TYR A 21 -7.78 -8.90 -2.22
N GLY A 22 -8.93 -8.54 -1.68
CA GLY A 22 -9.01 -7.50 -0.66
C GLY A 22 -8.41 -7.91 0.68
N TRP A 23 -8.03 -6.92 1.47
CA TRP A 23 -7.61 -7.11 2.86
C TRP A 23 -8.86 -7.10 3.74
N ASN A 24 -9.48 -8.27 3.88
CA ASN A 24 -10.80 -8.39 4.54
C ASN A 24 -10.88 -9.51 5.59
N GLY A 25 -9.73 -10.07 5.99
CA GLY A 25 -9.68 -11.16 6.95
C GLY A 25 -9.90 -12.55 6.35
N SER A 26 -10.36 -12.64 5.11
CA SER A 26 -10.57 -13.92 4.41
C SER A 26 -9.38 -14.35 3.58
N ASN A 27 -8.48 -13.43 3.29
CA ASN A 27 -7.29 -13.68 2.47
C ASN A 27 -6.04 -13.61 3.32
N VAL A 28 -5.04 -14.37 2.93
CA VAL A 28 -3.74 -14.40 3.59
C VAL A 28 -2.69 -13.95 2.58
N PHE A 29 -1.80 -13.06 3.00
CA PHE A 29 -0.77 -12.49 2.16
C PHE A 29 0.61 -12.94 2.61
N TYR A 30 1.46 -13.29 1.64
CA TYR A 30 2.82 -13.76 1.89
C TYR A 30 3.83 -12.97 1.07
N ALA A 31 4.98 -12.67 1.68
CA ALA A 31 6.17 -12.35 0.92
C ALA A 31 6.69 -13.65 0.31
N VAL A 32 7.06 -13.61 -0.98
CA VAL A 32 7.45 -14.80 -1.72
C VAL A 32 8.71 -14.55 -2.51
N GLU A 33 9.38 -15.66 -2.84
CA GLU A 33 10.48 -15.68 -3.80
C GLU A 33 10.02 -16.49 -5.01
N VAL A 34 10.23 -15.94 -6.20
CA VAL A 34 9.79 -16.56 -7.44
C VAL A 34 10.98 -17.13 -8.19
N ALA A 35 10.76 -18.24 -8.90
CA ALA A 35 11.79 -18.91 -9.67
C ALA A 35 11.17 -19.74 -10.80
N GLY A 36 12.02 -20.42 -11.57
CA GLY A 36 11.60 -21.17 -12.74
C GLY A 36 11.37 -20.25 -13.92
N ASP A 37 10.35 -20.56 -14.70
CA ASP A 37 9.94 -19.69 -15.81
C ASP A 37 9.15 -18.52 -15.21
N VAL A 38 9.70 -17.31 -15.31
CA VAL A 38 9.11 -16.09 -14.75
C VAL A 38 8.68 -15.20 -15.89
N ASP A 39 7.44 -14.73 -15.81
CA ASP A 39 6.83 -13.88 -16.82
C ASP A 39 6.11 -12.72 -16.13
N GLU A 40 6.27 -11.52 -16.67
CA GLU A 40 5.70 -10.31 -16.08
C GLU A 40 4.74 -9.67 -17.07
N ASP A 41 3.59 -9.20 -16.57
CA ASP A 41 2.71 -8.36 -17.39
C ASP A 41 3.08 -6.88 -17.25
N ASP A 42 2.43 -6.06 -18.06
CA ASP A 42 2.75 -4.63 -18.14
C ASP A 42 2.33 -3.84 -16.90
N VAL A 43 1.57 -4.45 -15.98
CA VAL A 43 1.00 -3.74 -14.83
C VAL A 43 1.82 -4.00 -13.58
N SER A 44 1.88 -5.22 -13.13
CA SER A 44 2.62 -5.56 -11.90
C SER A 44 2.57 -7.04 -11.56
N ARG A 45 1.76 -7.81 -12.29
CA ARG A 45 1.57 -9.21 -11.97
C ARG A 45 2.69 -10.06 -12.54
N ILE A 46 3.19 -10.97 -11.72
CA ILE A 46 4.24 -11.91 -12.08
C ILE A 46 3.64 -13.31 -12.09
N CYS A 47 3.89 -14.03 -13.16
CA CYS A 47 3.57 -15.47 -13.27
C CYS A 47 4.86 -16.26 -13.22
N CYS A 48 4.90 -17.31 -12.41
CA CYS A 48 6.09 -18.14 -12.29
C CYS A 48 5.73 -19.61 -12.12
N THR A 49 6.69 -20.50 -12.39
CA THR A 49 6.48 -21.93 -12.25
C THR A 49 6.90 -22.45 -10.88
N LYS A 50 7.70 -21.69 -10.13
CA LYS A 50 8.14 -22.04 -8.78
C LYS A 50 7.95 -20.86 -7.86
N ILE A 51 7.46 -21.13 -6.66
CA ILE A 51 7.26 -20.11 -5.64
C ILE A 51 7.69 -20.66 -4.28
N ARG A 52 8.37 -19.82 -3.51
CA ARG A 52 8.73 -20.14 -2.13
C ARG A 52 8.10 -19.11 -1.22
N LEU A 53 7.32 -19.55 -0.25
CA LEU A 53 6.73 -18.69 0.76
C LEU A 53 7.79 -18.32 1.79
N LEU A 54 8.04 -17.02 1.98
CA LEU A 54 9.05 -16.54 2.90
C LEU A 54 8.45 -16.17 4.25
N LYS A 55 7.39 -15.35 4.24
CA LYS A 55 6.80 -14.83 5.46
C LYS A 55 5.35 -14.45 5.23
N GLN A 56 4.48 -14.86 6.14
CA GLN A 56 3.11 -14.35 6.16
C GLN A 56 3.13 -12.89 6.63
N LEU A 57 2.39 -12.04 5.95
CA LEU A 57 2.32 -10.62 6.26
C LEU A 57 1.07 -10.32 7.09
N ASP A 58 1.25 -9.75 8.27
CA ASP A 58 0.16 -9.10 8.98
C ASP A 58 -0.09 -7.72 8.37
N LEU A 59 -1.08 -7.00 8.87
CA LEU A 59 -1.46 -5.70 8.32
C LEU A 59 -0.30 -4.70 8.36
N GLN A 60 0.39 -4.61 9.48
CA GLN A 60 1.51 -3.67 9.61
C GLN A 60 2.65 -4.03 8.65
N SER A 61 3.00 -5.31 8.56
CA SER A 61 4.04 -5.77 7.63
C SER A 61 3.67 -5.51 6.18
N PHE A 62 2.40 -5.70 5.83
CA PHE A 62 1.89 -5.41 4.50
C PHE A 62 2.00 -3.91 4.18
N ILE A 63 1.59 -3.06 5.12
CA ILE A 63 1.67 -1.61 4.97
C ILE A 63 3.13 -1.17 4.80
N LEU A 64 4.04 -1.71 5.61
CA LEU A 64 5.47 -1.36 5.51
C LEU A 64 6.08 -1.83 4.20
N ALA A 65 5.76 -3.03 3.74
CA ALA A 65 6.23 -3.53 2.46
C ALA A 65 5.73 -2.66 1.30
N SER A 66 4.47 -2.24 1.37
CA SER A 66 3.87 -1.35 0.38
C SER A 66 4.54 0.02 0.37
N ALA A 67 4.78 0.59 1.55
CA ALA A 67 5.47 1.87 1.69
C ALA A 67 6.89 1.80 1.13
N GLN A 68 7.63 0.74 1.42
CA GLN A 68 8.97 0.54 0.90
C GLN A 68 9.00 0.48 -0.63
N TYR A 69 8.03 -0.22 -1.22
CA TYR A 69 7.92 -0.27 -2.67
C TYR A 69 7.71 1.13 -3.27
N LEU A 70 6.78 1.90 -2.69
CA LEU A 70 6.47 3.25 -3.17
C LEU A 70 7.66 4.21 -3.03
N LEU A 71 8.43 4.08 -1.96
CA LEU A 71 9.64 4.89 -1.78
C LEU A 71 10.69 4.61 -2.84
N LYS A 72 10.83 3.36 -3.26
CA LYS A 72 11.78 2.94 -4.29
C LYS A 72 11.28 3.22 -5.71
N HIS A 73 9.96 3.32 -5.88
CA HIS A 73 9.32 3.49 -7.18
C HIS A 73 8.31 4.65 -7.14
N PRO A 74 8.77 5.87 -6.83
CA PRO A 74 7.85 6.99 -6.57
C PRO A 74 7.07 7.46 -7.79
N LYS A 75 7.51 7.09 -8.99
CA LYS A 75 6.87 7.53 -10.24
C LYS A 75 5.93 6.48 -10.83
N VAL A 76 5.87 5.29 -10.24
CA VAL A 76 4.98 4.22 -10.73
C VAL A 76 3.54 4.51 -10.31
N PRO A 77 2.58 4.57 -11.24
CA PRO A 77 1.18 4.77 -10.89
C PRO A 77 0.64 3.62 -10.05
N CYS A 78 -0.17 3.95 -9.07
CA CYS A 78 -0.84 2.95 -8.26
C CYS A 78 -2.25 3.45 -7.89
N ARG A 79 -3.28 2.71 -8.28
CA ARG A 79 -4.68 3.10 -8.03
C ARG A 79 -5.06 3.09 -6.55
N LYS A 80 -4.32 2.35 -5.73
CA LYS A 80 -4.58 2.28 -4.29
C LYS A 80 -3.92 3.40 -3.51
N VAL A 81 -3.17 4.27 -4.18
CA VAL A 81 -2.58 5.45 -3.58
C VAL A 81 -3.36 6.68 -4.03
N HIS A 82 -3.96 7.35 -3.06
CA HIS A 82 -4.78 8.54 -3.31
C HIS A 82 -3.91 9.79 -3.32
N GLU A 83 -4.41 10.85 -3.96
CA GLU A 83 -3.69 12.12 -4.05
C GLU A 83 -4.26 13.15 -3.09
N ASP A 84 -3.38 13.85 -2.40
CA ASP A 84 -3.60 15.02 -1.57
C ASP A 84 -4.42 14.77 -0.31
N LYS A 85 -5.64 14.26 -0.42
CA LYS A 85 -6.53 14.08 0.72
C LYS A 85 -7.44 12.89 0.51
N SER A 86 -7.46 11.97 1.46
CA SER A 86 -8.36 10.82 1.40
C SER A 86 -8.60 10.23 2.78
N SER A 87 -9.63 9.42 2.89
CA SER A 87 -9.94 8.69 4.11
C SER A 87 -10.09 7.20 3.83
N VAL A 88 -9.98 6.40 4.87
CA VAL A 88 -10.28 4.96 4.80
C VAL A 88 -11.75 4.79 4.49
N THR A 89 -12.07 4.01 3.45
CA THR A 89 -13.44 3.80 3.00
C THR A 89 -13.87 2.34 3.09
N GLY A 90 -15.17 2.12 3.27
CA GLY A 90 -15.75 0.80 3.26
C GLY A 90 -15.19 -0.10 4.35
N ARG A 91 -14.78 -1.30 3.97
CA ARG A 91 -14.21 -2.31 4.89
C ARG A 91 -12.70 -2.29 4.93
N GLU A 92 -12.07 -1.34 4.28
CA GLU A 92 -10.62 -1.22 4.30
C GLU A 92 -10.14 -0.82 5.69
N SER A 93 -8.88 -1.12 5.99
CA SER A 93 -8.26 -0.86 7.29
C SER A 93 -7.13 0.16 7.19
N PHE A 94 -6.88 0.69 6.00
CA PHE A 94 -5.81 1.65 5.80
C PHE A 94 -6.06 2.47 4.53
N VAL A 95 -5.36 3.60 4.45
CA VAL A 95 -5.35 4.46 3.26
C VAL A 95 -3.93 4.95 3.03
N PHE A 96 -3.52 4.98 1.77
CA PHE A 96 -2.26 5.60 1.33
C PHE A 96 -2.59 6.90 0.62
N VAL A 97 -1.98 8.00 1.05
CA VAL A 97 -2.16 9.32 0.46
C VAL A 97 -0.81 9.94 0.17
N ARG A 98 -0.65 10.45 -1.03
CA ARG A 98 0.57 11.13 -1.45
C ARG A 98 0.27 12.52 -1.98
N GLY A 99 1.25 13.41 -1.88
CA GLY A 99 1.12 14.79 -2.38
C GLY A 99 2.16 15.69 -1.76
N LYS A 100 2.07 16.98 -2.08
CA LYS A 100 2.97 17.98 -1.49
C LYS A 100 2.64 18.24 -0.02
N ASP A 101 1.36 18.15 0.32
CA ASP A 101 0.87 18.31 1.69
C ASP A 101 -0.25 17.31 1.94
N PRO A 102 0.08 16.00 2.02
CA PRO A 102 -0.93 14.96 2.11
C PRO A 102 -1.61 14.96 3.49
N CYS A 103 -2.89 14.63 3.51
CA CYS A 103 -3.61 14.40 4.75
C CYS A 103 -4.59 13.24 4.61
N GLY A 104 -4.86 12.58 5.72
CA GLY A 104 -5.72 11.42 5.73
C GLY A 104 -6.48 11.24 7.03
N ALA A 105 -7.56 10.49 6.95
CA ALA A 105 -8.44 10.18 8.07
C ALA A 105 -8.87 8.72 8.05
N GLY A 106 -9.30 8.20 9.18
CA GLY A 106 -9.79 6.84 9.29
C GLY A 106 -10.68 6.64 10.49
N LYS A 107 -11.16 5.41 10.64
CA LYS A 107 -11.92 4.97 11.82
C LYS A 107 -10.96 4.48 12.90
N LYS A 108 -11.45 4.32 14.10
CA LYS A 108 -10.67 3.73 15.19
C LYS A 108 -10.11 2.36 14.75
N GLY A 109 -8.80 2.18 14.88
CA GLY A 109 -8.11 0.97 14.47
C GLY A 109 -7.48 1.04 13.08
N ASP A 110 -7.87 2.01 12.26
CA ASP A 110 -7.33 2.16 10.90
C ASP A 110 -5.92 2.77 10.91
N TYR A 111 -5.24 2.59 9.77
CA TYR A 111 -3.92 3.18 9.52
C TYR A 111 -3.99 4.19 8.40
N VAL A 112 -3.35 5.32 8.59
CA VAL A 112 -3.18 6.36 7.57
C VAL A 112 -1.70 6.44 7.23
N VAL A 113 -1.37 6.24 5.97
CA VAL A 113 0.00 6.29 5.48
C VAL A 113 0.14 7.50 4.56
N LEU A 114 0.99 8.43 4.95
CA LEU A 114 1.19 9.67 4.22
C LEU A 114 2.59 9.68 3.60
N LEU A 115 2.65 9.98 2.30
CA LEU A 115 3.90 10.10 1.56
C LEU A 115 3.99 11.51 1.03
N GLN A 116 4.89 12.31 1.59
CA GLN A 116 5.07 13.70 1.16
C GLN A 116 6.03 13.74 -0.02
N GLU A 117 5.57 14.32 -1.10
CA GLU A 117 6.39 14.56 -2.28
C GLU A 117 7.27 15.79 -2.10
N ALA A 118 8.43 15.76 -2.74
CA ALA A 118 9.29 16.93 -2.81
C ALA A 118 8.57 18.08 -3.54
N ALA A 119 8.95 19.33 -3.25
CA ALA A 119 8.26 20.49 -3.80
C ALA A 119 8.31 20.55 -5.33
N ASP A 120 9.37 20.02 -5.92
CA ASP A 120 9.65 20.15 -7.35
C ASP A 120 9.61 18.85 -8.14
N SER A 121 9.23 17.75 -7.51
CA SER A 121 9.24 16.45 -8.17
C SER A 121 8.24 15.48 -7.53
N LYS A 122 8.16 14.28 -8.10
CA LYS A 122 7.36 13.18 -7.55
C LYS A 122 8.13 12.32 -6.55
N GLU A 123 9.38 12.65 -6.27
CA GLU A 123 10.17 11.94 -5.28
C GLU A 123 9.53 12.08 -3.89
N ILE A 124 9.55 11.00 -3.13
CA ILE A 124 8.99 10.99 -1.78
C ILE A 124 10.10 11.42 -0.79
N GLN A 125 9.87 12.51 -0.10
CA GLN A 125 10.84 13.05 0.86
C GLN A 125 10.52 12.72 2.31
N ALA A 126 9.28 12.34 2.62
CA ALA A 126 8.88 12.01 3.98
C ALA A 126 7.76 10.98 3.98
N LEU A 127 7.78 10.12 4.97
CA LEU A 127 6.78 9.07 5.18
C LEU A 127 6.26 9.20 6.61
N GLN A 128 4.94 9.12 6.78
CA GLN A 128 4.33 9.10 8.10
C GLN A 128 3.29 8.01 8.18
N LEU A 129 3.35 7.21 9.23
CA LEU A 129 2.36 6.20 9.55
C LEU A 129 1.60 6.64 10.80
N ILE A 130 0.27 6.74 10.68
CA ILE A 130 -0.60 7.16 11.77
C ILE A 130 -1.60 6.05 12.05
N HIS A 131 -1.61 5.56 13.29
CA HIS A 131 -2.61 4.61 13.75
C HIS A 131 -3.72 5.37 14.49
N ILE A 132 -4.95 5.27 14.01
CA ILE A 132 -6.10 5.95 14.60
C ILE A 132 -6.52 5.16 15.84
N ASP A 133 -6.03 5.58 16.99
CA ASP A 133 -6.23 4.87 18.26
C ASP A 133 -7.48 5.32 19.03
N GLY A 134 -8.12 6.38 18.59
CA GLY A 134 -9.28 6.96 19.26
C GLY A 134 -8.94 7.83 20.46
N LYS A 135 -7.64 8.05 20.71
CA LYS A 135 -7.15 8.85 21.85
C LYS A 135 -6.30 10.01 21.35
N LYS A 136 -5.08 9.75 20.96
CA LYS A 136 -4.19 10.76 20.39
C LYS A 136 -4.64 11.14 18.98
N TYR A 137 -5.06 10.14 18.19
CA TYR A 137 -5.56 10.34 16.83
C TYR A 137 -7.02 9.94 16.79
N VAL A 138 -7.88 10.92 16.51
CA VAL A 138 -9.32 10.82 16.63
C VAL A 138 -9.92 10.33 15.31
N PRO A 139 -10.93 9.43 15.37
CA PRO A 139 -11.61 8.97 14.16
C PRO A 139 -12.20 10.11 13.34
N MET A 140 -12.07 10.00 12.03
CA MET A 140 -12.63 10.92 11.03
C MET A 140 -12.07 12.34 11.05
N VAL A 141 -10.97 12.55 11.74
CA VAL A 141 -10.18 13.78 11.69
C VAL A 141 -9.02 13.56 10.73
N TYR A 142 -8.80 14.52 9.85
CA TYR A 142 -7.67 14.47 8.92
C TYR A 142 -6.40 14.94 9.62
N TYR A 143 -5.33 14.17 9.43
CA TYR A 143 -4.01 14.48 9.95
C TYR A 143 -3.02 14.65 8.80
N ASP A 144 -2.08 15.59 8.97
CA ASP A 144 -1.07 15.88 7.96
C ASP A 144 0.25 15.10 8.23
N ILE A 145 1.26 15.39 7.42
CA ILE A 145 2.57 14.72 7.52
C ILE A 145 3.27 14.98 8.86
N ASP A 146 2.93 16.05 9.55
CA ASP A 146 3.46 16.39 10.87
C ASP A 146 2.57 15.87 12.00
N ARG A 147 1.59 15.03 11.68
CA ARG A 147 0.61 14.45 12.60
C ARG A 147 -0.28 15.49 13.26
N ARG A 148 -0.52 16.62 12.58
CA ARG A 148 -1.40 17.68 13.08
C ARG A 148 -2.78 17.56 12.42
N ALA A 149 -3.82 17.83 13.21
CA ALA A 149 -5.18 17.87 12.69
C ALA A 149 -5.33 19.00 11.66
N VAL A 150 -5.99 18.69 10.56
CA VAL A 150 -6.26 19.63 9.47
C VAL A 150 -7.76 19.90 9.44
N GLU A 151 -8.11 21.18 9.32
CA GLU A 151 -9.52 21.58 9.18
C GLU A 151 -10.06 21.39 7.77
#